data_8ced2ce07b65b51561e8911e1c7fd2bb
#
_entry.id   8ced2ce07b65b51561e8911e1c7fd2bb
#
_cell.length_a   1.000
_cell.length_b   1.000
_cell.length_c   1.000
_cell.angle_alpha   90.00
_cell.angle_beta   90.00
_cell.angle_gamma   90.00
#
_symmetry.space_group_name_H-M   'P 1'
#
loop_
_entity.id
_entity.type
_entity.pdbx_description
1 polymer ?
#
loop_
_entity_poly.entity_id
_entity_poly.type
_entity_poly.pdbx_seq_one_letter_code
_entity_poly.pdbx_strand_id
1 'polypeptide(L)'
;MIEFRLKKIYLLLILFFGYGCDIEEKVKAGIDAAFIEISGKVTHNGSNVGGVLVLLVEGTEISDGLELSNGSISGENGNYNIFEVAEGEYYVVAIEDNNGNLTFDANTDRLGFHGVDPSNLDLEPDKVTVTDEDVENINITYLVSL
;
A
#
# COMPACT_ATOMS: atom_id res chain seq x y z
N MET A 1 -49.42 -7.40 40.20
CA MET A 1 -48.86 -8.41 39.27
C MET A 1 -48.29 -7.78 37.97
N ILE A 2 -48.65 -6.56 37.65
CA ILE A 2 -48.16 -5.85 36.43
C ILE A 2 -46.80 -5.18 36.66
N GLU A 3 -46.50 -4.66 37.85
CA GLU A 3 -45.23 -4.01 38.16
C GLU A 3 -43.99 -4.94 38.14
N PHE A 4 -44.17 -6.23 38.42
CA PHE A 4 -43.08 -7.20 38.44
C PHE A 4 -42.61 -7.59 37.03
N ARG A 5 -43.46 -7.44 36.01
CA ARG A 5 -43.13 -7.70 34.61
C ARG A 5 -42.37 -6.54 33.97
N LEU A 6 -42.68 -5.29 34.35
CA LEU A 6 -41.98 -4.13 33.84
C LEU A 6 -40.50 -4.06 34.32
N LYS A 7 -40.26 -4.39 35.60
CA LYS A 7 -38.87 -4.41 36.12
C LYS A 7 -37.99 -5.46 35.48
N LYS A 8 -38.55 -6.62 35.07
CA LYS A 8 -37.78 -7.64 34.33
C LYS A 8 -37.47 -7.24 32.88
N ILE A 9 -38.35 -6.48 32.24
CA ILE A 9 -38.12 -5.97 30.89
C ILE A 9 -37.07 -4.88 30.90
N TYR A 10 -37.08 -3.98 31.90
CA TYR A 10 -36.02 -2.96 32.02
C TYR A 10 -34.65 -3.55 32.36
N LEU A 11 -34.59 -4.61 33.16
CA LEU A 11 -33.34 -5.28 33.48
C LEU A 11 -32.75 -6.02 32.24
N LEU A 12 -33.64 -6.56 31.40
CA LEU A 12 -33.19 -7.22 30.14
C LEU A 12 -32.72 -6.21 29.10
N LEU A 13 -33.30 -5.01 29.04
CA LEU A 13 -32.93 -3.93 28.13
C LEU A 13 -31.56 -3.31 28.51
N ILE A 14 -31.25 -3.22 29.81
CA ILE A 14 -29.94 -2.70 30.28
C ILE A 14 -28.82 -3.70 29.98
N LEU A 15 -29.10 -5.01 29.97
CA LEU A 15 -28.10 -6.03 29.61
C LEU A 15 -27.76 -6.04 28.11
N PHE A 16 -28.67 -5.55 27.25
CA PHE A 16 -28.38 -5.44 25.80
C PHE A 16 -27.59 -4.19 25.41
N PHE A 17 -27.63 -3.13 26.23
CA PHE A 17 -26.87 -1.90 25.96
C PHE A 17 -25.39 -1.95 26.44
N GLY A 18 -25.01 -2.93 27.26
CA GLY A 18 -23.68 -3.05 27.82
C GLY A 18 -22.67 -3.81 26.95
N TYR A 19 -23.12 -4.51 25.91
CA TYR A 19 -22.23 -5.33 25.04
C TYR A 19 -21.99 -4.75 23.65
N GLY A 20 -22.55 -3.56 23.34
CA GLY A 20 -22.46 -2.97 21.99
C GLY A 20 -21.13 -2.30 21.66
N CYS A 21 -20.36 -1.84 22.66
CA CYS A 21 -19.18 -1.02 22.42
C CYS A 21 -17.95 -1.85 22.03
N ASP A 22 -17.78 -3.04 22.57
CA ASP A 22 -16.61 -3.89 22.33
C ASP A 22 -16.61 -4.57 20.94
N ILE A 23 -17.79 -4.77 20.34
CA ILE A 23 -17.90 -5.45 19.05
C ILE A 23 -17.60 -4.47 17.90
N GLU A 24 -18.07 -3.23 18.02
CA GLU A 24 -17.80 -2.21 16.99
C GLU A 24 -16.33 -1.84 16.93
N GLU A 25 -15.66 -1.75 18.08
CA GLU A 25 -14.24 -1.43 18.14
C GLU A 25 -13.36 -2.57 17.60
N LYS A 26 -13.70 -3.82 17.90
CA LYS A 26 -13.02 -5.01 17.37
C LYS A 26 -13.28 -5.23 15.88
N VAL A 27 -14.48 -4.93 15.39
CA VAL A 27 -14.80 -5.02 13.96
C VAL A 27 -14.09 -3.93 13.20
N LYS A 28 -14.05 -2.70 13.72
CA LYS A 28 -13.34 -1.59 13.11
C LYS A 28 -11.82 -1.85 13.07
N ALA A 29 -11.22 -2.28 14.18
CA ALA A 29 -9.80 -2.64 14.21
C ALA A 29 -9.46 -3.82 13.28
N GLY A 30 -10.36 -4.79 13.12
CA GLY A 30 -10.20 -5.91 12.18
C GLY A 30 -10.37 -5.50 10.72
N ILE A 31 -11.17 -4.47 10.43
CA ILE A 31 -11.34 -3.92 9.08
C ILE A 31 -10.15 -3.01 8.74
N ASP A 32 -9.71 -2.17 9.66
CA ASP A 32 -8.57 -1.27 9.46
C ASP A 32 -7.27 -2.08 9.25
N ALA A 33 -7.07 -3.19 9.96
CA ALA A 33 -5.93 -4.09 9.75
C ALA A 33 -6.00 -4.92 8.44
N ALA A 34 -7.20 -5.04 7.83
CA ALA A 34 -7.36 -5.78 6.57
C ALA A 34 -7.07 -4.93 5.33
N PHE A 35 -6.85 -3.61 5.47
CA PHE A 35 -6.72 -2.69 4.35
C PHE A 35 -5.53 -1.73 4.50
N ILE A 36 -4.42 -2.22 5.05
CA ILE A 36 -3.18 -1.42 5.09
C ILE A 36 -2.79 -1.05 3.66
N GLU A 37 -2.49 0.23 3.46
CA GLU A 37 -2.04 0.73 2.17
C GLU A 37 -0.62 1.33 2.22
N ILE A 38 0.07 1.23 1.09
CA ILE A 38 1.28 1.99 0.83
C ILE A 38 0.96 3.04 -0.22
N SER A 39 1.25 4.28 0.07
CA SER A 39 1.01 5.39 -0.84
C SER A 39 2.27 6.21 -1.11
N GLY A 40 2.32 6.77 -2.32
CA GLY A 40 3.45 7.59 -2.72
C GLY A 40 3.28 8.20 -4.10
N LYS A 41 4.40 8.64 -4.64
CA LYS A 41 4.43 9.34 -5.91
C LYS A 41 5.63 8.93 -6.76
N VAL A 42 5.39 8.73 -8.04
CA VAL A 42 6.44 8.51 -9.03
C VAL A 42 6.75 9.83 -9.75
N THR A 43 8.01 10.21 -9.72
CA THR A 43 8.53 11.36 -10.46
C THR A 43 9.83 11.00 -11.17
N HIS A 44 10.19 11.77 -12.19
CA HIS A 44 11.49 11.68 -12.84
C HIS A 44 11.96 13.09 -13.20
N ASN A 45 13.14 13.48 -12.74
CA ASN A 45 13.68 14.83 -12.92
C ASN A 45 12.69 15.93 -12.49
N GLY A 46 11.96 15.69 -11.38
CA GLY A 46 10.98 16.61 -10.80
C GLY A 46 9.62 16.66 -11.51
N SER A 47 9.44 15.91 -12.60
CA SER A 47 8.16 15.81 -13.31
C SER A 47 7.39 14.57 -12.89
N ASN A 48 6.06 14.67 -12.77
CA ASN A 48 5.21 13.52 -12.46
C ASN A 48 5.23 12.52 -13.61
N VAL A 49 5.25 11.22 -13.26
CA VAL A 49 5.18 10.14 -14.25
C VAL A 49 3.95 9.29 -13.96
N GLY A 50 2.99 9.31 -14.88
CA GLY A 50 1.76 8.51 -14.81
C GLY A 50 1.83 7.27 -15.70
N GLY A 51 0.98 6.29 -15.38
CA GLY A 51 0.92 5.02 -16.13
C GLY A 51 2.05 4.05 -15.81
N VAL A 52 2.79 4.30 -14.74
CA VAL A 52 3.91 3.48 -14.29
C VAL A 52 3.38 2.37 -13.38
N LEU A 53 3.83 1.16 -13.58
CA LEU A 53 3.55 0.03 -12.72
C LEU A 53 4.40 0.13 -11.45
N VAL A 54 3.77 0.17 -10.28
CA VAL A 54 4.45 0.21 -8.98
C VAL A 54 4.17 -1.08 -8.23
N LEU A 55 5.22 -1.79 -7.82
CA LEU A 55 5.16 -3.11 -7.22
C LEU A 55 5.87 -3.17 -5.87
N LEU A 56 5.38 -4.05 -5.00
CA LEU A 56 6.10 -4.52 -3.82
C LEU A 56 6.89 -5.77 -4.16
N VAL A 57 8.17 -5.76 -3.80
CA VAL A 57 9.07 -6.89 -4.00
C VAL A 57 9.88 -7.17 -2.73
N GLU A 58 10.18 -8.44 -2.46
CA GLU A 58 10.98 -8.85 -1.29
C GLU A 58 12.48 -8.69 -1.53
N GLY A 59 12.90 -8.55 -2.78
CA GLY A 59 14.29 -8.38 -3.19
C GLY A 59 14.45 -7.30 -4.26
N THR A 60 15.68 -6.96 -4.57
CA THR A 60 16.01 -5.95 -5.60
C THR A 60 16.29 -6.56 -6.98
N GLU A 61 16.23 -7.89 -7.08
CA GLU A 61 16.40 -8.59 -8.36
C GLU A 61 15.02 -8.77 -9.03
N ILE A 62 14.85 -8.15 -10.17
CA ILE A 62 13.64 -8.30 -11.00
C ILE A 62 13.90 -9.43 -11.98
N SER A 63 13.39 -10.61 -11.65
CA SER A 63 13.42 -11.77 -12.54
C SER A 63 12.32 -11.71 -13.60
N ASP A 64 12.51 -12.45 -14.68
CA ASP A 64 11.65 -12.50 -15.88
C ASP A 64 10.16 -12.76 -15.58
N GLY A 65 9.43 -11.71 -15.33
CA GLY A 65 7.99 -11.76 -15.12
C GLY A 65 7.55 -10.99 -13.88
N LEU A 66 6.73 -9.98 -14.10
CA LEU A 66 6.12 -9.19 -13.05
C LEU A 66 4.86 -9.90 -12.58
N GLU A 67 4.94 -10.61 -11.46
CA GLU A 67 3.73 -11.09 -10.80
C GLU A 67 3.04 -9.91 -10.11
N LEU A 68 1.94 -9.45 -10.71
CA LEU A 68 1.06 -8.39 -10.20
C LEU A 68 0.25 -8.84 -8.96
N SER A 69 0.87 -9.52 -8.02
CA SER A 69 0.16 -9.95 -6.82
C SER A 69 -0.05 -8.80 -5.83
N ASN A 70 0.79 -7.76 -5.91
CA ASN A 70 0.71 -6.61 -5.01
C ASN A 70 1.31 -5.38 -5.72
N GLY A 71 0.47 -4.58 -6.32
CA GLY A 71 0.92 -3.42 -7.07
C GLY A 71 -0.21 -2.47 -7.45
N SER A 72 0.18 -1.36 -8.06
CA SER A 72 -0.71 -0.31 -8.53
C SER A 72 -0.14 0.34 -9.79
N ILE A 73 -0.97 1.08 -10.48
CA ILE A 73 -0.53 1.93 -11.60
C ILE A 73 -0.65 3.38 -11.18
N SER A 74 0.40 4.17 -11.36
CA SER A 74 0.39 5.58 -11.03
C SER A 74 -0.59 6.36 -11.93
N GLY A 75 -1.34 7.27 -11.32
CA GLY A 75 -2.20 8.21 -12.04
C GLY A 75 -1.41 9.26 -12.81
N GLU A 76 -2.07 10.08 -13.64
CA GLU A 76 -1.45 11.14 -14.44
C GLU A 76 -0.61 12.14 -13.60
N ASN A 77 -0.97 12.33 -12.34
CA ASN A 77 -0.24 13.16 -11.38
C ASN A 77 0.94 12.44 -10.70
N GLY A 78 1.20 11.19 -11.07
CA GLY A 78 2.23 10.34 -10.52
C GLY A 78 1.87 9.62 -9.22
N ASN A 79 0.73 9.94 -8.58
CA ASN A 79 0.34 9.31 -7.31
C ASN A 79 -0.08 7.86 -7.52
N TYR A 80 0.23 7.03 -6.52
CA TYR A 80 -0.18 5.63 -6.49
C TYR A 80 -0.57 5.19 -5.07
N ASN A 81 -1.41 4.16 -4.99
CA ASN A 81 -1.79 3.49 -3.75
C ASN A 81 -1.78 1.98 -3.99
N ILE A 82 -1.10 1.24 -3.14
CA ILE A 82 -1.08 -0.23 -3.13
C ILE A 82 -1.90 -0.67 -1.91
N PHE A 83 -2.98 -1.38 -2.14
CA PHE A 83 -3.94 -1.82 -1.12
C PHE A 83 -3.67 -3.25 -0.66
N GLU A 84 -4.27 -3.63 0.47
CA GLU A 84 -4.21 -5.00 1.02
C GLU A 84 -2.78 -5.50 1.22
N VAL A 85 -1.92 -4.63 1.74
CA VAL A 85 -0.53 -4.96 2.00
C VAL A 85 -0.42 -5.74 3.31
N ALA A 86 0.23 -6.89 3.27
CA ALA A 86 0.53 -7.66 4.47
C ALA A 86 1.67 -7.03 5.26
N GLU A 87 1.72 -7.29 6.58
CA GLU A 87 2.87 -6.93 7.40
C GLU A 87 4.15 -7.58 6.86
N GLY A 88 5.24 -6.80 6.79
CA GLY A 88 6.49 -7.29 6.25
C GLY A 88 7.48 -6.19 5.90
N GLU A 89 8.59 -6.58 5.29
CA GLU A 89 9.59 -5.67 4.74
C GLU A 89 9.65 -5.81 3.23
N TYR A 90 9.52 -4.69 2.53
CA TYR A 90 9.44 -4.65 1.07
C TYR A 90 10.37 -3.61 0.49
N TYR A 91 10.76 -3.81 -0.77
CA TYR A 91 11.20 -2.73 -1.62
C TYR A 91 10.03 -2.29 -2.51
N VAL A 92 9.96 -1.01 -2.82
CA VAL A 92 8.96 -0.47 -3.74
C VAL A 92 9.63 -0.08 -5.03
N VAL A 93 9.22 -0.70 -6.12
CA VAL A 93 9.80 -0.51 -7.46
C VAL A 93 8.77 0.06 -8.42
N ALA A 94 9.18 1.01 -9.24
CA ALA A 94 8.40 1.55 -10.35
C ALA A 94 8.99 1.10 -11.68
N ILE A 95 8.12 0.63 -12.59
CA ILE A 95 8.50 0.19 -13.93
C ILE A 95 7.65 0.94 -14.93
N GLU A 96 8.30 1.70 -15.78
CA GLU A 96 7.68 2.36 -16.93
C GLU A 96 7.87 1.48 -18.16
N ASP A 97 6.81 0.76 -18.51
CA ASP A 97 6.73 -0.12 -19.67
C ASP A 97 6.48 0.74 -20.92
N ASN A 98 7.55 1.09 -21.62
CA ASN A 98 7.49 1.99 -22.77
C ASN A 98 7.00 1.31 -24.05
N ASN A 99 7.05 -0.01 -24.11
CA ASN A 99 6.58 -0.76 -25.30
C ASN A 99 5.21 -1.42 -25.12
N GLY A 100 4.66 -1.41 -23.89
CA GLY A 100 3.31 -1.91 -23.56
C GLY A 100 3.16 -3.41 -23.61
N ASN A 101 4.25 -4.17 -23.42
CA ASN A 101 4.24 -5.63 -23.51
C ASN A 101 4.06 -6.33 -22.15
N LEU A 102 3.99 -5.56 -21.05
CA LEU A 102 3.86 -6.02 -19.67
C LEU A 102 5.03 -6.93 -19.21
N THR A 103 6.18 -6.78 -19.84
CA THR A 103 7.42 -7.46 -19.47
C THR A 103 8.50 -6.39 -19.33
N PHE A 104 9.33 -6.48 -18.29
CA PHE A 104 10.43 -5.55 -18.13
C PHE A 104 11.54 -5.81 -19.16
N ASP A 105 11.79 -4.83 -20.02
CA ASP A 105 12.83 -4.85 -21.04
C ASP A 105 13.89 -3.78 -20.75
N ALA A 106 15.07 -4.16 -20.29
CA ALA A 106 16.13 -3.26 -19.88
C ALA A 106 16.54 -2.22 -20.93
N ASN A 107 16.35 -2.51 -22.23
CA ASN A 107 16.74 -1.59 -23.31
C ASN A 107 15.65 -0.57 -23.70
N THR A 108 14.41 -0.77 -23.27
CA THR A 108 13.26 0.07 -23.65
C THR A 108 12.58 0.71 -22.47
N ASP A 109 12.55 0.01 -21.33
CA ASP A 109 11.82 0.40 -20.16
C ASP A 109 12.70 1.17 -19.18
N ARG A 110 12.04 1.86 -18.26
CA ARG A 110 12.73 2.53 -17.15
C ARG A 110 12.33 1.92 -15.83
N LEU A 111 13.29 1.87 -14.91
CA LEU A 111 13.16 1.28 -13.60
C LEU A 111 13.58 2.29 -12.53
N GLY A 112 12.87 2.32 -11.40
CA GLY A 112 13.26 3.10 -10.24
C GLY A 112 12.83 2.42 -8.94
N PHE A 113 13.59 2.65 -7.88
CA PHE A 113 13.26 2.18 -6.53
C PHE A 113 13.05 3.34 -5.58
N HIS A 114 12.24 3.12 -4.56
CA HIS A 114 12.18 4.02 -3.42
C HIS A 114 13.57 4.10 -2.75
N GLY A 115 13.97 5.32 -2.33
CA GLY A 115 15.27 5.58 -1.70
C GLY A 115 16.38 5.89 -2.69
N VAL A 116 16.30 5.43 -3.94
CA VAL A 116 17.36 5.66 -4.94
C VAL A 116 17.34 7.10 -5.47
N ASP A 117 18.47 7.81 -5.29
CA ASP A 117 18.71 9.15 -5.84
C ASP A 117 20.11 9.25 -6.46
N PRO A 118 20.26 8.97 -7.76
CA PRO A 118 21.55 9.04 -8.44
C PRO A 118 22.19 10.43 -8.41
N SER A 119 21.40 11.50 -8.23
CA SER A 119 21.94 12.86 -8.15
C SER A 119 22.77 13.09 -6.88
N ASN A 120 22.48 12.35 -5.84
CA ASN A 120 23.20 12.36 -4.56
C ASN A 120 24.13 11.15 -4.39
N LEU A 121 24.33 10.35 -5.44
CA LEU A 121 25.12 9.10 -5.44
C LEU A 121 24.55 8.03 -4.49
N ASP A 122 23.25 8.13 -4.17
CA ASP A 122 22.53 7.13 -3.43
C ASP A 122 21.88 6.15 -4.40
N LEU A 123 22.46 4.97 -4.49
CA LEU A 123 22.05 3.91 -5.42
C LEU A 123 21.47 2.69 -4.70
N GLU A 124 21.33 2.76 -3.38
CA GLU A 124 20.78 1.65 -2.58
C GLU A 124 19.29 1.87 -2.34
N PRO A 125 18.41 0.93 -2.72
CA PRO A 125 17.00 1.02 -2.42
C PRO A 125 16.73 0.95 -0.92
N ASP A 126 15.78 1.77 -0.46
CA ASP A 126 15.31 1.73 0.91
C ASP A 126 14.24 0.65 1.11
N LYS A 127 14.32 -0.05 2.23
CA LYS A 127 13.26 -0.95 2.68
C LYS A 127 12.12 -0.18 3.32
N VAL A 128 10.91 -0.60 3.01
CA VAL A 128 9.67 -0.15 3.62
C VAL A 128 9.18 -1.22 4.58
N THR A 129 9.06 -0.88 5.86
CA THR A 129 8.50 -1.77 6.88
C THR A 129 7.01 -1.48 7.02
N VAL A 130 6.18 -2.49 6.81
CA VAL A 130 4.72 -2.45 6.98
C VAL A 130 4.37 -3.19 8.27
N THR A 131 3.67 -2.51 9.14
CA THR A 131 3.12 -3.03 10.39
C THR A 131 1.59 -3.02 10.33
N ASP A 132 0.94 -2.44 11.31
CA ASP A 132 -0.52 -2.35 11.45
C ASP A 132 -1.10 -0.98 11.03
N GLU A 133 -0.28 -0.12 10.42
CA GLU A 133 -0.67 1.22 9.97
C GLU A 133 -0.30 1.44 8.50
N ASP A 134 -1.03 2.37 7.85
CA ASP A 134 -0.73 2.81 6.50
C ASP A 134 0.66 3.46 6.41
N VAL A 135 1.33 3.24 5.28
CA VAL A 135 2.65 3.80 5.03
C VAL A 135 2.57 4.81 3.89
N GLU A 136 2.82 6.06 4.22
CA GLU A 136 2.70 7.17 3.28
C GLU A 136 4.07 7.71 2.83
N ASN A 137 4.06 8.50 1.74
CA ASN A 137 5.24 9.18 1.21
C ASN A 137 6.35 8.27 0.70
N ILE A 138 6.01 7.08 0.27
CA ILE A 138 6.95 6.16 -0.37
C ILE A 138 7.16 6.62 -1.81
N ASN A 139 7.99 7.65 -1.97
CA ASN A 139 8.20 8.29 -3.26
C ASN A 139 9.34 7.63 -4.05
N ILE A 140 9.14 7.53 -5.36
CA ILE A 140 10.16 7.11 -6.32
C ILE A 140 10.48 8.34 -7.18
N THR A 141 11.69 8.86 -7.05
CA THR A 141 12.05 10.17 -7.59
C THR A 141 12.87 10.09 -8.88
N TYR A 142 13.32 8.91 -9.24
CA TYR A 142 14.16 8.69 -10.39
C TYR A 142 13.87 7.37 -11.09
N LEU A 143 13.80 7.39 -12.42
CA LEU A 143 13.67 6.22 -13.28
C LEU A 143 14.89 6.14 -14.20
N VAL A 144 15.58 5.01 -14.24
CA VAL A 144 16.77 4.77 -15.07
C VAL A 144 16.46 3.75 -16.18
N SER A 145 17.08 3.92 -17.34
CA SER A 145 17.21 2.88 -18.36
C SER A 145 18.50 2.10 -18.06
N LEU A 146 18.44 0.80 -18.12
CA LEU A 146 19.59 -0.08 -17.86
C LEU A 146 20.37 -0.39 -19.15
#